data_939fa38d132cfc6e04ac8f2b1e4d9b18
#
_entry.id   939fa38d132cfc6e04ac8f2b1e4d9b18
#
_cell.length_a   1.000
_cell.length_b   1.000
_cell.length_c   1.000
_cell.angle_alpha   90.00
_cell.angle_beta   90.00
_cell.angle_gamma   90.00
#
_symmetry.space_group_name_H-M   'P 1'
#
loop_
_entity.id
_entity.type
_entity.pdbx_description
1 polymer ?
#
loop_
_entity_poly.entity_id
_entity_poly.type
_entity_poly.pdbx_seq_one_letter_code
_entity_poly.pdbx_strand_id
1 'polypeptide(L)'
;MHIVLDTNILVSAAWSPGRNASAILEAVFSRKHTPCYDARILAEYDRVLHYPKLKFTEWEINAILEPLVKYGLSVIPEPLLSVPFERDETDRKFYEVAKFCRAVLITGNLAHFPSEPDIMSPADFCRKYL
;
A
#
# COMPACT_ATOMS: atom_id res chain seq x y z
N MET A 1 -4.17 -12.96 3.97
CA MET A 1 -2.87 -12.59 4.56
C MET A 1 -2.79 -11.10 4.79
N HIS A 2 -1.85 -10.65 5.59
CA HIS A 2 -1.61 -9.22 5.77
C HIS A 2 -0.77 -8.67 4.61
N ILE A 3 -1.15 -7.51 4.11
CA ILE A 3 -0.42 -6.81 3.05
C ILE A 3 -0.25 -5.34 3.41
N VAL A 4 0.78 -4.71 2.87
CA VAL A 4 0.97 -3.26 2.96
C VAL A 4 1.08 -2.74 1.54
N LEU A 5 0.32 -1.69 1.23
CA LEU A 5 0.26 -1.10 -0.11
C LEU A 5 1.04 0.21 -0.14
N ASP A 6 2.06 0.29 -0.98
CA ASP A 6 2.68 1.57 -1.31
C ASP A 6 1.61 2.45 -1.98
N THR A 7 1.65 3.75 -1.75
CA THR A 7 0.62 4.68 -2.19
C THR A 7 0.34 4.60 -3.69
N ASN A 8 1.36 4.37 -4.50
CA ASN A 8 1.20 4.27 -5.95
C ASN A 8 0.28 3.13 -6.39
N ILE A 9 0.11 2.11 -5.56
CA ILE A 9 -0.83 1.01 -5.88
C ILE A 9 -2.26 1.54 -5.92
N LEU A 10 -2.62 2.43 -4.99
CA LEU A 10 -3.95 3.02 -4.95
C LEU A 10 -4.21 3.90 -6.18
N VAL A 11 -3.23 4.70 -6.56
CA VAL A 11 -3.31 5.57 -7.73
C VAL A 11 -3.46 4.74 -9.00
N SER A 12 -2.62 3.71 -9.16
CA SER A 12 -2.67 2.82 -10.33
C SER A 12 -4.00 2.09 -10.43
N ALA A 13 -4.55 1.63 -9.32
CA ALA A 13 -5.82 0.93 -9.30
C ALA A 13 -6.96 1.83 -9.77
N ALA A 14 -6.96 3.10 -9.36
CA ALA A 14 -7.97 4.06 -9.76
C ALA A 14 -7.87 4.43 -11.24
N TRP A 15 -6.63 4.53 -11.77
CA TRP A 15 -6.41 4.93 -13.16
C TRP A 15 -6.53 3.79 -14.17
N SER A 16 -6.26 2.55 -13.75
CA SER A 16 -6.18 1.41 -14.67
C SER A 16 -7.03 0.24 -14.17
N PRO A 17 -8.37 0.36 -14.21
CA PRO A 17 -9.24 -0.76 -13.82
C PRO A 17 -8.93 -2.01 -14.65
N GLY A 18 -9.03 -3.17 -14.01
CA GLY A 18 -8.76 -4.44 -14.66
C GLY A 18 -7.29 -4.84 -14.73
N ARG A 19 -6.39 -4.04 -14.16
CA ARG A 19 -4.95 -4.34 -14.05
C ARG A 19 -4.60 -4.92 -12.69
N ASN A 20 -3.31 -5.22 -12.48
CA ASN A 20 -2.84 -5.87 -11.26
C ASN A 20 -3.17 -5.10 -9.98
N ALA A 21 -2.95 -3.78 -9.97
CA ALA A 21 -3.26 -2.96 -8.81
C ALA A 21 -4.76 -3.00 -8.48
N SER A 22 -5.61 -2.94 -9.50
CA SER A 22 -7.06 -3.04 -9.32
C SER A 22 -7.47 -4.39 -8.74
N ALA A 23 -6.87 -5.49 -9.23
CA ALA A 23 -7.14 -6.83 -8.70
C ALA A 23 -6.74 -6.96 -7.23
N ILE A 24 -5.65 -6.31 -6.83
CA ILE A 24 -5.21 -6.28 -5.43
C ILE A 24 -6.22 -5.55 -4.56
N LEU A 25 -6.73 -4.38 -5.00
CA LEU A 25 -7.77 -3.66 -4.25
C LEU A 25 -9.07 -4.47 -4.16
N GLU A 26 -9.45 -5.16 -5.23
CA GLU A 26 -10.62 -6.04 -5.18
C GLU A 26 -10.44 -7.15 -4.14
N ALA A 27 -9.24 -7.69 -3.99
CA ALA A 27 -8.94 -8.69 -2.97
C ALA A 27 -9.05 -8.11 -1.55
N VAL A 28 -8.73 -6.83 -1.37
CA VAL A 28 -8.96 -6.12 -0.11
C VAL A 28 -10.46 -5.95 0.15
N PHE A 29 -11.20 -5.49 -0.86
CA PHE A 29 -12.64 -5.24 -0.71
C PHE A 29 -13.42 -6.53 -0.46
N SER A 30 -12.99 -7.64 -1.01
CA SER A 30 -13.58 -8.96 -0.77
C SER A 30 -13.05 -9.63 0.51
N ARG A 31 -12.17 -8.97 1.25
CA ARG A 31 -11.55 -9.43 2.49
C ARG A 31 -10.68 -10.67 2.33
N LYS A 32 -10.20 -10.92 1.12
CA LYS A 32 -9.26 -12.00 0.86
C LYS A 32 -7.90 -11.72 1.48
N HIS A 33 -7.49 -10.45 1.47
CA HIS A 33 -6.26 -9.96 2.09
C HIS A 33 -6.56 -8.74 2.95
N THR A 34 -5.83 -8.61 4.06
CA THR A 34 -6.03 -7.53 5.03
C THR A 34 -4.94 -6.47 4.88
N PRO A 35 -5.29 -5.23 4.50
CA PRO A 35 -4.30 -4.16 4.42
C PRO A 35 -3.91 -3.69 5.82
N CYS A 36 -2.62 -3.51 6.04
CA CYS A 36 -2.08 -2.95 7.27
C CYS A 36 -1.57 -1.54 7.01
N TYR A 37 -1.76 -0.65 7.96
CA TYR A 37 -1.34 0.74 7.85
C TYR A 37 -1.15 1.34 9.24
N ASP A 38 -0.48 2.47 9.30
CA ASP A 38 -0.44 3.33 10.47
C ASP A 38 -0.97 4.72 10.09
N ALA A 39 -0.97 5.64 11.05
CA ALA A 39 -1.46 7.00 10.83
C ALA A 39 -0.66 7.74 9.74
N ARG A 40 0.64 7.48 9.63
CA ARG A 40 1.51 8.13 8.63
C ARG A 40 1.15 7.68 7.22
N ILE A 41 0.94 6.39 7.04
CA ILE A 41 0.56 5.79 5.75
C ILE A 41 -0.82 6.30 5.33
N LEU A 42 -1.78 6.30 6.25
CA LEU A 42 -3.14 6.76 5.96
C LEU A 42 -3.15 8.24 5.58
N ALA A 43 -2.37 9.06 6.27
CA ALA A 43 -2.22 10.47 5.93
C ALA A 43 -1.62 10.68 4.54
N GLU A 44 -0.65 9.86 4.15
CA GLU A 44 -0.07 9.94 2.80
C GLU A 44 -1.08 9.51 1.74
N TYR A 45 -1.82 8.43 1.96
CA TYR A 45 -2.88 8.01 1.04
C TYR A 45 -3.86 9.16 0.77
N ASP A 46 -4.34 9.77 1.85
CA ASP A 46 -5.31 10.87 1.78
C ASP A 46 -4.72 12.06 1.02
N ARG A 47 -3.50 12.46 1.36
CA ARG A 47 -2.83 13.60 0.72
C ARG A 47 -2.61 13.37 -0.77
N VAL A 48 -2.07 12.20 -1.14
CA VAL A 48 -1.72 11.92 -2.54
C VAL A 48 -2.96 11.78 -3.40
N LEU A 49 -3.99 11.11 -2.91
CA LEU A 49 -5.24 10.94 -3.67
C LEU A 49 -5.95 12.28 -3.92
N HIS A 50 -5.66 13.29 -3.10
CA HIS A 50 -6.19 14.64 -3.29
C HIS A 50 -5.31 15.55 -4.16
N TYR A 51 -4.22 15.05 -4.73
CA TYR A 51 -3.40 15.88 -5.63
C TYR A 51 -4.24 16.35 -6.81
N PRO A 52 -4.29 17.68 -7.07
CA PRO A 52 -5.15 18.22 -8.14
C PRO A 52 -4.90 17.63 -9.52
N LYS A 53 -3.65 17.27 -9.83
CA LYS A 53 -3.29 16.69 -11.13
C LYS A 53 -3.93 15.32 -11.37
N LEU A 54 -4.31 14.60 -10.31
CA LEU A 54 -4.94 13.28 -10.43
C LEU A 54 -6.44 13.38 -10.75
N LYS A 55 -7.07 14.49 -10.40
CA LYS A 55 -8.47 14.79 -10.69
C LYS A 55 -9.47 13.77 -10.18
N PHE A 56 -9.15 13.09 -9.06
CA PHE A 56 -10.10 12.20 -8.41
C PHE A 56 -11.15 13.02 -7.67
N THR A 57 -12.39 12.60 -7.74
CA THR A 57 -13.48 13.18 -6.94
C THR A 57 -13.40 12.67 -5.50
N GLU A 58 -14.04 13.40 -4.57
CA GLU A 58 -14.16 12.93 -3.18
C GLU A 58 -14.85 11.57 -3.11
N TRP A 59 -15.81 11.31 -3.95
CA TRP A 59 -16.49 10.02 -3.99
C TRP A 59 -15.52 8.90 -4.37
N GLU A 60 -14.67 9.11 -5.37
CA GLU A 60 -13.68 8.14 -5.80
C GLU A 60 -12.65 7.87 -4.71
N ILE A 61 -12.18 8.93 -4.04
CA ILE A 61 -11.20 8.81 -2.95
C ILE A 61 -11.79 8.03 -1.79
N ASN A 62 -13.01 8.36 -1.39
CA ASN A 62 -13.68 7.66 -0.30
C ASN A 62 -13.97 6.20 -0.64
N ALA A 63 -14.29 5.89 -1.89
CA ALA A 63 -14.52 4.52 -2.34
C ALA A 63 -13.27 3.64 -2.19
N ILE A 64 -12.08 4.24 -2.21
CA ILE A 64 -10.82 3.54 -1.97
C ILE A 64 -10.49 3.49 -0.48
N LEU A 65 -10.55 4.63 0.20
CA LEU A 65 -10.07 4.75 1.58
C LEU A 65 -10.99 4.10 2.62
N GLU A 66 -12.31 4.20 2.46
CA GLU A 66 -13.24 3.64 3.44
C GLU A 66 -13.07 2.14 3.66
N PRO A 67 -13.00 1.31 2.60
CA PRO A 67 -12.77 -0.13 2.80
C PRO A 67 -11.40 -0.43 3.39
N LEU A 68 -10.37 0.33 3.02
CA LEU A 68 -9.04 0.14 3.59
C LEU A 68 -9.04 0.36 5.10
N VAL A 69 -9.69 1.42 5.55
CA VAL A 69 -9.80 1.72 6.98
C VAL A 69 -10.70 0.71 7.68
N LYS A 70 -11.85 0.39 7.08
CA LYS A 70 -12.86 -0.46 7.71
C LYS A 70 -12.40 -1.90 7.86
N TYR A 71 -11.76 -2.45 6.83
CA TYR A 71 -11.36 -3.86 6.81
C TYR A 71 -9.88 -4.07 7.11
N GLY A 72 -9.12 -2.99 7.21
CA GLY A 72 -7.69 -3.05 7.46
C GLY A 72 -7.33 -3.07 8.93
N LEU A 73 -6.04 -3.19 9.20
CA LEU A 73 -5.46 -3.22 10.53
C LEU A 73 -4.59 -1.99 10.75
N SER A 74 -5.01 -1.14 11.70
CA SER A 74 -4.24 0.03 12.12
C SER A 74 -3.25 -0.38 13.20
N VAL A 75 -1.98 -0.06 13.02
CA VAL A 75 -0.91 -0.49 13.93
C VAL A 75 -0.01 0.69 14.31
N ILE A 76 0.79 0.48 15.35
CA ILE A 76 1.84 1.42 15.77
C ILE A 76 3.14 0.62 15.79
N PRO A 77 3.89 0.59 14.67
CA PRO A 77 5.10 -0.20 14.58
C PRO A 77 6.26 0.45 15.32
N GLU A 78 7.27 -0.36 15.66
CA GLU A 78 8.52 0.16 16.17
C GLU A 78 9.35 0.77 15.05
N PRO A 79 10.06 1.89 15.31
CA PRO A 79 10.96 2.47 14.32
C PRO A 79 12.09 1.52 13.96
N LEU A 80 12.43 1.43 12.67
CA LEU A 80 13.53 0.62 12.15
C LEU A 80 14.59 1.53 11.52
N LEU A 81 15.18 2.40 12.33
CA LEU A 81 16.07 3.46 11.87
C LEU A 81 17.43 2.97 11.37
N SER A 82 17.84 1.76 11.74
CA SER A 82 19.11 1.17 11.29
C SER A 82 19.07 0.65 9.85
N VAL A 83 17.88 0.45 9.29
CA VAL A 83 17.75 0.03 7.90
C VAL A 83 17.89 1.25 6.99
N PRO A 84 18.83 1.25 6.02
CA PRO A 84 19.02 2.42 5.16
C PRO A 84 17.89 2.61 4.15
N PHE A 85 17.43 3.86 3.99
CA PHE A 85 16.48 4.29 2.97
C PHE A 85 17.09 5.46 2.21
N GLU A 86 18.05 5.15 1.34
CA GLU A 86 18.88 6.15 0.68
C GLU A 86 18.13 6.96 -0.38
N ARG A 87 17.13 6.35 -1.01
CA ARG A 87 16.37 7.00 -2.08
C ARG A 87 15.26 7.89 -1.57
N ASP A 88 14.49 7.41 -0.60
CA ASP A 88 13.37 8.17 -0.07
C ASP A 88 13.06 7.72 1.35
N GLU A 89 13.38 8.57 2.31
CA GLU A 89 13.12 8.30 3.73
C GLU A 89 11.62 8.17 4.03
N THR A 90 10.76 8.81 3.23
CA THR A 90 9.31 8.72 3.42
C THR A 90 8.76 7.33 3.13
N ASP A 91 9.52 6.46 2.48
CA ASP A 91 9.11 5.08 2.22
C ASP A 91 9.31 4.17 3.42
N ARG A 92 10.12 4.57 4.39
CA ARG A 92 10.44 3.77 5.59
C ARG A 92 9.18 3.32 6.34
N LYS A 93 8.15 4.15 6.42
CA LYS A 93 6.93 3.82 7.15
C LYS A 93 6.25 2.56 6.61
N PHE A 94 6.25 2.36 5.31
CA PHE A 94 5.67 1.15 4.70
C PHE A 94 6.44 -0.09 5.11
N TYR A 95 7.75 0.00 5.14
CA TYR A 95 8.63 -1.08 5.55
C TYR A 95 8.43 -1.42 7.03
N GLU A 96 8.37 -0.41 7.89
CA GLU A 96 8.15 -0.60 9.33
C GLU A 96 6.82 -1.30 9.62
N VAL A 97 5.74 -0.87 8.99
CA VAL A 97 4.43 -1.50 9.15
C VAL A 97 4.46 -2.93 8.62
N ALA A 98 5.06 -3.17 7.46
CA ALA A 98 5.14 -4.50 6.88
C ALA A 98 5.90 -5.48 7.79
N LYS A 99 7.01 -5.05 8.37
CA LYS A 99 7.77 -5.89 9.31
C LYS A 99 6.98 -6.16 10.59
N PHE A 100 6.34 -5.16 11.13
CA PHE A 100 5.52 -5.30 12.34
C PHE A 100 4.39 -6.31 12.16
N CYS A 101 3.71 -6.26 11.02
CA CYS A 101 2.55 -7.11 10.72
C CYS A 101 2.94 -8.43 10.06
N ARG A 102 4.22 -8.65 9.76
CA ARG A 102 4.68 -9.79 8.95
C ARG A 102 3.90 -9.84 7.63
N ALA A 103 3.75 -8.71 7.01
CA ALA A 103 2.95 -8.51 5.82
C ALA A 103 3.83 -8.55 4.56
N VAL A 104 3.19 -8.84 3.42
CA VAL A 104 3.81 -8.62 2.12
C VAL A 104 3.68 -7.14 1.77
N LEU A 105 4.79 -6.49 1.45
CA LEU A 105 4.80 -5.10 0.98
C LEU A 105 4.74 -5.10 -0.55
N ILE A 106 3.72 -4.45 -1.09
CA ILE A 106 3.49 -4.38 -2.53
C ILE A 106 3.81 -2.97 -3.02
N THR A 107 4.76 -2.87 -3.94
CA THR A 107 5.24 -1.57 -4.43
C THR A 107 5.57 -1.63 -5.92
N GLY A 108 5.31 -0.52 -6.62
CA GLY A 108 5.78 -0.33 -7.99
C GLY A 108 7.24 0.16 -8.06
N ASN A 109 7.86 0.47 -6.92
CA ASN A 109 9.20 1.05 -6.84
C ASN A 109 10.14 0.17 -6.00
N LEU A 110 10.40 -1.05 -6.46
CA LEU A 110 11.24 -2.01 -5.71
C LEU A 110 12.61 -1.46 -5.34
N ALA A 111 13.19 -0.61 -6.18
CA ALA A 111 14.50 -0.02 -5.93
C ALA A 111 14.53 0.91 -4.71
N HIS A 112 13.37 1.38 -4.23
CA HIS A 112 13.27 2.25 -3.06
C HIS A 112 13.29 1.46 -1.74
N PHE A 113 13.21 0.14 -1.79
CA PHE A 113 13.11 -0.72 -0.60
C PHE A 113 14.25 -1.73 -0.54
N PRO A 114 14.56 -2.26 0.64
CA PRO A 114 15.48 -3.39 0.74
C PRO A 114 15.02 -4.56 -0.11
N SER A 115 15.97 -5.30 -0.69
CA SER A 115 15.65 -6.49 -1.48
C SER A 115 15.35 -7.65 -0.55
N GLU A 116 14.07 -7.96 -0.39
CA GLU A 116 13.58 -9.01 0.51
C GLU A 116 12.46 -9.80 -0.18
N PRO A 117 12.30 -11.10 0.16
CA PRO A 117 11.30 -11.95 -0.50
C PRO A 117 9.86 -11.47 -0.33
N ASP A 118 9.55 -10.79 0.77
CA ASP A 118 8.19 -10.31 1.07
C ASP A 118 7.95 -8.87 0.59
N ILE A 119 8.83 -8.34 -0.25
CA ILE A 119 8.65 -7.05 -0.91
C ILE A 119 8.62 -7.32 -2.41
N MET A 120 7.48 -7.06 -3.04
CA MET A 120 7.27 -7.46 -4.43
C MET A 120 6.41 -6.48 -5.22
N SER A 121 6.47 -6.62 -6.54
CA SER A 121 5.64 -5.82 -7.45
C SER A 121 4.20 -6.29 -7.44
N PRO A 122 3.26 -5.45 -7.93
CA PRO A 122 1.88 -5.88 -8.11
C PRO A 122 1.74 -7.13 -9.00
N ALA A 123 2.52 -7.20 -10.08
CA ALA A 123 2.48 -8.36 -10.97
C ALA A 123 2.90 -9.65 -10.27
N ASP A 124 3.97 -9.59 -9.49
CA ASP A 124 4.44 -10.76 -8.75
C ASP A 124 3.45 -11.17 -7.67
N PHE A 125 2.86 -10.21 -6.98
CA PHE A 125 1.85 -10.51 -5.98
C PHE A 125 0.63 -11.21 -6.59
N CYS A 126 0.12 -10.70 -7.71
CA CYS A 126 -1.02 -11.30 -8.40
C CYS A 126 -0.70 -12.72 -8.85
N ARG A 127 0.47 -12.94 -9.42
CA ARG A 127 0.89 -14.26 -9.89
C ARG A 127 1.02 -15.25 -8.75
N LYS A 128 1.49 -14.82 -7.59
CA LYS A 128 1.78 -15.70 -6.45
C LYS A 128 0.58 -15.92 -5.54
N TYR A 129 -0.28 -14.93 -5.35
CA TYR A 129 -1.32 -14.93 -4.32
C TYR A 129 -2.74 -14.68 -4.81
N LEU A 130 -2.91 -14.42 -6.10
CA LEU A 130 -4.24 -14.22 -6.69
C LEU A 130 -4.51 -15.20 -7.91
#